data_0d2057f03667a7e8e09ed190a6f50cf6
#
_entry.id   0d2057f03667a7e8e09ed190a6f50cf6
#
_cell.length_a   1.000
_cell.length_b   1.000
_cell.length_c   1.000
_cell.angle_alpha   90.00
_cell.angle_beta   90.00
_cell.angle_gamma   90.00
#
_symmetry.space_group_name_H-M   'P 1'
#
loop_
_entity.id
_entity.type
_entity.pdbx_description
1 polymer ?
#
loop_
_entity_poly.entity_id
_entity_poly.type
_entity_poly.pdbx_seq_one_letter_code
_entity_poly.pdbx_strand_id
1 'polypeptide(L)'
;MKNVIFWTGIKNQSPDMVEKYGGYEWMDISKKSWEYWCEKNDCIFYHYDKPSENDLKEFRVTWQRWFDVYDELEKNNIDYDKIFVVDACSIV
;
A
#
# COMPACT_ATOMS: atom_id res chain seq x y z
N MET A 1 2.05 21.08 -3.75
CA MET A 1 2.23 19.62 -3.75
C MET A 1 1.03 18.94 -3.12
N LYS A 2 0.70 17.76 -3.60
CA LYS A 2 -0.44 16.98 -3.07
C LYS A 2 -0.01 16.06 -1.94
N ASN A 3 -0.96 15.66 -1.10
CA ASN A 3 -0.74 14.58 -0.15
C ASN A 3 -0.80 13.24 -0.87
N VAL A 4 -0.07 12.26 -0.37
CA VAL A 4 -0.02 10.91 -0.93
C VAL A 4 -0.62 9.92 0.07
N ILE A 5 -1.50 9.07 -0.42
CA ILE A 5 -1.95 7.88 0.31
C ILE A 5 -1.11 6.71 -0.20
N PHE A 6 -0.20 6.25 0.64
CA PHE A 6 0.68 5.12 0.33
C PHE A 6 0.00 3.84 0.82
N TRP A 7 -0.73 3.20 -0.09
CA TRP A 7 -1.53 2.02 0.24
C TRP A 7 -0.72 0.75 0.01
N THR A 8 -0.57 -0.04 1.07
CA THR A 8 0.19 -1.29 1.03
C THR A 8 -0.76 -2.45 0.82
N GLY A 9 -0.77 -3.00 -0.40
CA GLY A 9 -1.61 -4.14 -0.74
C GLY A 9 -0.78 -5.20 -1.44
N ILE A 10 -0.13 -6.07 -0.67
CA ILE A 10 0.76 -7.09 -1.17
C ILE A 10 0.10 -8.46 -1.04
N LYS A 11 -0.05 -9.15 -2.17
CA LYS A 11 -0.67 -10.48 -2.22
C LYS A 11 0.38 -11.56 -1.99
N ASN A 12 0.73 -11.75 -0.72
CA ASN A 12 1.77 -12.70 -0.33
C ASN A 12 1.31 -13.71 0.72
N GLN A 13 0.01 -13.90 0.87
CA GLN A 13 -0.54 -14.83 1.85
C GLN A 13 -0.18 -16.29 1.50
N SER A 14 0.06 -17.09 2.54
CA SER A 14 0.21 -18.53 2.37
C SER A 14 -1.12 -19.16 1.93
N PRO A 15 -1.10 -20.38 1.34
CA PRO A 15 -2.34 -21.07 0.96
C PRO A 15 -3.33 -21.20 2.12
N ASP A 16 -2.84 -21.44 3.33
CA ASP A 16 -3.68 -21.56 4.53
C ASP A 16 -4.39 -20.25 4.84
N MET A 17 -3.72 -19.13 4.69
CA MET A 17 -4.29 -17.82 4.93
C MET A 17 -5.33 -17.47 3.87
N VAL A 18 -5.06 -17.81 2.61
CA VAL A 18 -6.02 -17.61 1.52
C VAL A 18 -7.30 -18.40 1.78
N GLU A 19 -7.18 -19.67 2.20
CA GLU A 19 -8.32 -20.50 2.53
C GLU A 19 -9.11 -19.92 3.71
N LYS A 20 -8.42 -19.48 4.74
CA LYS A 20 -9.05 -18.93 5.95
C LYS A 20 -9.82 -17.63 5.68
N TYR A 21 -9.27 -16.73 4.86
CA TYR A 21 -9.83 -15.39 4.65
C TYR A 21 -10.54 -15.22 3.31
N GLY A 22 -10.66 -16.29 2.50
CA GLY A 22 -11.43 -16.24 1.25
C GLY A 22 -10.74 -15.50 0.11
N GLY A 23 -9.41 -15.41 0.12
CA GLY A 23 -8.65 -14.76 -0.95
C GLY A 23 -8.39 -13.27 -0.71
N TYR A 24 -8.43 -12.47 -1.79
CA TYR A 24 -8.02 -11.07 -1.75
C TYR A 24 -9.15 -10.07 -2.05
N GLU A 25 -10.40 -10.51 -2.01
CA GLU A 25 -11.54 -9.62 -2.31
C GLU A 25 -11.58 -8.41 -1.37
N TRP A 26 -11.25 -8.61 -0.11
CA TRP A 26 -11.19 -7.54 0.87
C TRP A 26 -10.16 -6.46 0.51
N MET A 27 -9.06 -6.86 -0.14
CA MET A 27 -8.07 -5.90 -0.66
C MET A 27 -8.66 -5.03 -1.75
N ASP A 28 -9.43 -5.60 -2.67
CA ASP A 28 -10.03 -4.85 -3.76
C ASP A 28 -11.03 -3.82 -3.22
N ILE A 29 -11.78 -4.17 -2.20
CA ILE A 29 -12.72 -3.26 -1.54
C ILE A 29 -11.95 -2.10 -0.88
N SER A 30 -10.90 -2.40 -0.14
CA SER A 30 -10.04 -1.39 0.48
C SER A 30 -9.44 -0.46 -0.57
N LYS A 31 -8.87 -1.03 -1.63
CA LYS A 31 -8.27 -0.27 -2.72
C LYS A 31 -9.25 0.72 -3.33
N LYS A 32 -10.44 0.25 -3.67
CA LYS A 32 -11.48 1.09 -4.27
C LYS A 32 -11.91 2.22 -3.33
N SER A 33 -12.02 1.94 -2.03
CA SER A 33 -12.40 2.97 -1.06
C SER A 33 -11.36 4.07 -0.97
N TRP A 34 -10.08 3.70 -0.95
CA TRP A 34 -8.99 4.68 -0.88
C TRP A 34 -8.80 5.44 -2.19
N GLU A 35 -8.96 4.79 -3.35
CA GLU A 35 -8.92 5.46 -4.65
C GLU A 35 -10.03 6.50 -4.75
N TYR A 36 -11.24 6.15 -4.33
CA TYR A 36 -12.37 7.08 -4.30
C TYR A 36 -12.10 8.27 -3.37
N TRP A 37 -11.58 7.99 -2.17
CA TRP A 37 -11.26 9.03 -1.21
C TRP A 37 -10.19 10.00 -1.77
N CYS A 38 -9.16 9.46 -2.42
CA CYS A 38 -8.11 10.27 -3.04
C CYS A 38 -8.66 11.17 -4.15
N GLU A 39 -9.56 10.64 -4.97
CA GLU A 39 -10.22 11.41 -6.01
C GLU A 39 -11.02 12.58 -5.43
N LYS A 40 -11.76 12.33 -4.35
CA LYS A 40 -12.58 13.35 -3.69
C LYS A 40 -11.75 14.41 -2.94
N ASN A 41 -10.57 14.05 -2.45
CA ASN A 41 -9.74 14.92 -1.62
C ASN A 41 -8.48 15.40 -2.34
N ASP A 42 -8.40 15.19 -3.64
CA ASP A 42 -7.28 15.61 -4.49
C ASP A 42 -5.92 15.13 -3.96
N CYS A 43 -5.87 13.86 -3.58
CA CYS A 43 -4.66 13.18 -3.13
C CYS A 43 -4.16 12.21 -4.18
N ILE A 44 -2.87 11.89 -4.14
CA ILE A 44 -2.27 10.88 -5.00
C ILE A 44 -2.43 9.51 -4.31
N PHE A 45 -2.98 8.55 -5.05
CA PHE A 45 -3.04 7.17 -4.58
C PHE A 45 -1.82 6.41 -5.11
N TYR A 46 -0.99 5.86 -4.21
CA TYR A 46 0.15 5.04 -4.56
C TYR A 46 -0.05 3.61 -4.05
N HIS A 47 0.02 2.65 -4.96
CA HIS A 47 -0.13 1.23 -4.63
C HIS A 47 1.22 0.55 -4.48
N TYR A 48 1.61 0.28 -3.24
CA TYR A 48 2.80 -0.51 -2.93
C TYR A 48 2.40 -1.98 -2.94
N ASP A 49 2.70 -2.68 -4.04
CA ASP A 49 2.13 -4.00 -4.34
C ASP A 49 3.14 -5.15 -4.33
N LYS A 50 4.39 -4.87 -4.05
CA LYS A 50 5.46 -5.88 -4.07
C LYS A 50 6.29 -5.84 -2.80
N PRO A 51 6.85 -6.99 -2.39
CA PRO A 51 7.86 -7.00 -1.33
C PRO A 51 9.05 -6.12 -1.72
N SER A 52 9.76 -5.60 -0.72
CA SER A 52 10.92 -4.76 -0.94
C SER A 52 11.97 -5.44 -1.80
N GLU A 53 12.56 -4.71 -2.74
CA GLU A 53 13.69 -5.16 -3.54
C GLU A 53 15.01 -5.05 -2.75
N ASN A 54 15.00 -4.35 -1.64
CA ASN A 54 16.11 -4.26 -0.72
C ASN A 54 16.21 -5.54 0.13
N ASP A 55 17.35 -5.78 0.73
CA ASP A 55 17.53 -6.99 1.55
C ASP A 55 16.89 -6.82 2.92
N LEU A 56 15.56 -6.89 2.95
CA LEU A 56 14.75 -6.72 4.15
C LEU A 56 13.97 -7.99 4.49
N LYS A 57 14.52 -9.15 4.14
CA LYS A 57 13.83 -10.46 4.30
C LYS A 57 13.51 -10.80 5.75
N GLU A 58 14.28 -10.28 6.70
CA GLU A 58 14.07 -10.51 8.13
C GLU A 58 12.84 -9.77 8.67
N PHE A 59 12.33 -8.79 7.91
CA PHE A 59 11.16 -8.02 8.28
C PHE A 59 9.91 -8.54 7.59
N ARG A 60 8.77 -8.46 8.27
CA ARG A 60 7.48 -8.76 7.65
C ARG A 60 7.26 -7.81 6.46
N VAL A 61 6.59 -8.30 5.43
CA VAL A 61 6.32 -7.52 4.23
C VAL A 61 5.64 -6.18 4.56
N THR A 62 4.70 -6.20 5.49
CA THR A 62 3.99 -4.98 5.91
C THR A 62 4.89 -3.96 6.62
N TRP A 63 6.04 -4.39 7.12
CA TRP A 63 7.00 -3.49 7.76
C TRP A 63 8.02 -2.95 6.77
N GLN A 64 8.27 -3.66 5.68
CA GLN A 64 9.25 -3.25 4.66
C GLN A 64 8.89 -1.89 4.05
N ARG A 65 7.61 -1.55 3.98
CA ARG A 65 7.13 -0.27 3.46
C ARG A 65 7.74 0.94 4.17
N TRP A 66 8.01 0.82 5.47
CA TRP A 66 8.58 1.93 6.25
C TRP A 66 10.01 2.27 5.83
N PHE A 67 10.72 1.30 5.24
CA PHE A 67 12.05 1.52 4.69
C PHE A 67 12.00 2.05 3.26
N ASP A 68 10.96 1.69 2.52
CA ASP A 68 10.88 1.95 1.08
C ASP A 68 10.01 3.15 0.70
N VAL A 69 9.20 3.69 1.60
CA VAL A 69 8.18 4.69 1.25
C VAL A 69 8.75 5.89 0.48
N TYR A 70 9.85 6.46 0.96
CA TYR A 70 10.46 7.62 0.31
C TYR A 70 11.13 7.24 -1.01
N ASP A 71 11.84 6.12 -1.02
CA ASP A 71 12.53 5.64 -2.22
C ASP A 71 11.54 5.34 -3.34
N GLU A 72 10.40 4.72 -3.01
CA GLU A 72 9.37 4.40 -3.99
C GLU A 72 8.76 5.66 -4.62
N LEU A 73 8.49 6.67 -3.81
CA LEU A 73 7.94 7.93 -4.32
C LEU A 73 8.96 8.68 -5.17
N GLU A 74 10.22 8.72 -4.74
CA GLU A 74 11.28 9.36 -5.50
C GLU A 74 11.53 8.65 -6.84
N LYS A 75 11.59 7.32 -6.82
CA LYS A 75 11.79 6.48 -8.00
C LYS A 75 10.72 6.69 -9.06
N ASN A 76 9.49 6.99 -8.63
CA ASN A 76 8.36 7.22 -9.52
C ASN A 76 8.10 8.71 -9.79
N ASN A 77 9.02 9.58 -9.41
CA ASN A 77 8.94 11.02 -9.63
C ASN A 77 7.67 11.66 -9.04
N ILE A 78 7.28 11.20 -7.85
CA ILE A 78 6.10 11.72 -7.17
C ILE A 78 6.52 12.75 -6.14
N ASP A 79 6.10 14.00 -6.33
CA ASP A 79 6.26 15.06 -5.34
C ASP A 79 5.10 15.00 -4.35
N TYR A 80 5.39 15.24 -3.07
CA TYR A 80 4.39 15.13 -2.02
C TYR A 80 4.57 16.20 -0.95
N ASP A 81 3.45 16.58 -0.33
CA ASP A 81 3.46 17.41 0.88
C ASP A 81 3.50 16.50 2.11
N LYS A 82 2.50 15.64 2.26
CA LYS A 82 2.41 14.68 3.36
C LYS A 82 2.14 13.29 2.81
N ILE A 83 2.61 12.28 3.52
CA ILE A 83 2.41 10.88 3.17
C ILE A 83 1.63 10.22 4.30
N PHE A 84 0.52 9.55 3.94
CA PHE A 84 -0.23 8.69 4.84
C PHE A 84 -0.02 7.25 4.42
N VAL A 85 0.60 6.46 5.28
CA VAL A 85 0.85 5.03 5.01
C VAL A 85 -0.31 4.23 5.59
N VAL A 86 -1.03 3.52 4.74
CA VAL A 86 -2.22 2.77 5.14
C VAL A 86 -2.11 1.31 4.73
N ASP A 87 -2.78 0.44 5.49
CA ASP A 87 -2.83 -0.98 5.23
C ASP A 87 -3.99 -1.35 4.30
N ALA A 88 -3.84 -2.47 3.59
CA ALA A 88 -4.88 -2.99 2.72
C ALA A 88 -6.13 -3.45 3.49
N CYS A 89 -6.04 -3.64 4.79
CA CYS A 89 -7.20 -4.03 5.61
C CYS A 89 -8.01 -2.83 6.11
N SER A 90 -7.57 -1.60 5.83
CA SER A 90 -8.30 -0.39 6.22
C SER A 90 -9.27 0.05 5.13
N ILE A 91 -10.38 0.65 5.54
CA ILE A 91 -11.42 1.20 4.66
C ILE A 91 -11.69 2.62 5.12
N VAL A 92 -11.82 3.50 4.16
CA VAL A 92 -12.20 4.89 4.45
C VAL A 92 -13.64 4.99 4.92
#